data_b3d11fabf4a59bcb438a8d67740e81ec
#
_entry.id   b3d11fabf4a59bcb438a8d67740e81ec
#
_cell.length_a   1.000
_cell.length_b   1.000
_cell.length_c   1.000
_cell.angle_alpha   90.00
_cell.angle_beta   90.00
_cell.angle_gamma   90.00
#
_symmetry.space_group_name_H-M   'P 1'
#
loop_
_entity.id
_entity.type
_entity.pdbx_description
1 polymer ?
#
loop_
_entity_poly.entity_id
_entity_poly.type
_entity_poly.pdbx_seq_one_letter_code
_entity_poly.pdbx_strand_id
1 'polypeptide(L)'
;LSERQRSTAGLFSSQSSEKFKITKWKKGFKELPIIDSALSYFSCEKTNFQEAGDHAIIIGSIKDFGIRDGKPLGYFDGDYFSIGFEKSLIDMVNNDSNTHFGAILENKKRILFIVDKDRNLTLPKSLNSQKNLEGLENYLKSLNLKFKLDFLYSVYEDKEKNSHMIFYHGKFSGNGNITTVTFDINEIPYEKIINNAERTMMKRYH
;
A
#
# COMPACT_ATOMS: atom_id res chain seq x y z
N LEU A 1 17.54 1.47 -0.88
CA LEU A 1 17.60 2.42 0.24
C LEU A 1 16.70 1.95 1.40
N SER A 2 16.98 2.42 2.63
CA SER A 2 16.13 2.21 3.79
C SER A 2 15.01 3.24 3.86
N GLU A 3 13.95 2.95 4.63
CA GLU A 3 12.85 3.89 4.90
C GLU A 3 13.32 5.27 5.42
N ARG A 4 14.44 5.31 6.15
CA ARG A 4 15.04 6.54 6.70
C ARG A 4 15.75 7.38 5.66
N GLN A 5 15.90 6.89 4.44
CA GLN A 5 16.64 7.54 3.34
C GLN A 5 15.73 8.16 2.28
N ARG A 6 14.50 8.55 2.65
CA ARG A 6 13.54 9.22 1.75
C ARG A 6 14.13 10.49 1.13
N SER A 7 14.82 11.32 1.93
CA SER A 7 15.49 12.54 1.43
C SER A 7 16.61 12.22 0.43
N THR A 8 17.38 11.16 0.69
CA THR A 8 18.41 10.68 -0.25
C THR A 8 17.78 10.21 -1.55
N ALA A 9 16.68 9.45 -1.49
CA ALA A 9 15.97 9.01 -2.69
C ALA A 9 15.46 10.19 -3.50
N GLY A 10 14.82 11.19 -2.86
CA GLY A 10 14.36 12.41 -3.51
C GLY A 10 15.48 13.23 -4.14
N LEU A 11 16.64 13.32 -3.46
CA LEU A 11 17.81 13.98 -4.03
C LEU A 11 18.32 13.27 -5.29
N PHE A 12 18.40 11.94 -5.28
CA PHE A 12 18.87 11.17 -6.43
C PHE A 12 17.90 11.14 -7.61
N SER A 13 16.61 11.32 -7.38
CA SER A 13 15.59 11.48 -8.43
C SER A 13 15.51 12.91 -8.99
N SER A 14 16.13 13.90 -8.33
CA SER A 14 16.16 15.28 -8.81
C SER A 14 17.23 15.49 -9.91
N GLN A 15 17.23 16.66 -10.54
CA GLN A 15 18.26 17.05 -11.52
C GLN A 15 19.52 17.69 -10.89
N SER A 16 19.66 17.66 -9.55
CA SER A 16 20.82 18.24 -8.86
C SER A 16 22.14 17.58 -9.28
N SER A 17 23.15 18.38 -9.56
CA SER A 17 24.54 17.93 -9.79
C SER A 17 25.30 17.62 -8.50
N GLU A 18 24.77 18.03 -7.34
CA GLU A 18 25.46 17.99 -6.05
C GLU A 18 25.19 16.70 -5.25
N LYS A 19 24.55 15.69 -5.87
CA LYS A 19 24.08 14.46 -5.22
C LYS A 19 25.14 13.80 -4.32
N PHE A 20 26.34 13.60 -4.85
CA PHE A 20 27.44 12.96 -4.13
C PHE A 20 28.22 13.90 -3.20
N LYS A 21 28.03 15.21 -3.29
CA LYS A 21 28.59 16.17 -2.32
C LYS A 21 27.73 16.23 -1.05
N ILE A 22 26.41 16.10 -1.20
CA ILE A 22 25.44 16.20 -0.10
C ILE A 22 25.26 14.86 0.59
N THR A 23 25.26 13.74 -0.17
CA THR A 23 25.01 12.41 0.36
C THR A 23 26.29 11.81 0.93
N LYS A 24 26.17 11.20 2.10
CA LYS A 24 27.26 10.38 2.68
C LYS A 24 27.38 9.07 1.89
N TRP A 25 28.60 8.77 1.46
CA TRP A 25 28.93 7.55 0.73
C TRP A 25 30.36 7.13 1.03
N LYS A 26 30.69 5.91 0.71
CA LYS A 26 32.02 5.33 0.83
C LYS A 26 32.46 4.69 -0.48
N LYS A 27 33.77 4.49 -0.67
CA LYS A 27 34.31 3.73 -1.79
C LYS A 27 34.09 2.23 -1.58
N GLY A 28 33.56 1.57 -2.60
CA GLY A 28 33.40 0.13 -2.69
C GLY A 28 34.32 -0.50 -3.73
N PHE A 29 33.88 -1.60 -4.31
CA PHE A 29 34.57 -2.32 -5.38
C PHE A 29 34.95 -1.39 -6.54
N LYS A 30 36.23 -1.41 -6.97
CA LYS A 30 36.79 -0.51 -8.01
C LYS A 30 36.46 0.99 -7.75
N GLU A 31 36.48 1.40 -6.49
CA GLU A 31 36.18 2.77 -6.04
C GLU A 31 34.76 3.27 -6.36
N LEU A 32 33.83 2.40 -6.73
CA LEU A 32 32.43 2.76 -6.98
C LEU A 32 31.77 3.29 -5.69
N PRO A 33 30.92 4.33 -5.79
CA PRO A 33 30.27 4.89 -4.62
C PRO A 33 29.20 3.98 -4.07
N ILE A 34 29.26 3.70 -2.77
CA ILE A 34 28.21 3.00 -2.02
C ILE A 34 27.56 4.00 -1.09
N ILE A 35 26.27 4.25 -1.25
CA ILE A 35 25.51 5.13 -0.37
C ILE A 35 25.57 4.60 1.06
N ASP A 36 25.98 5.44 2.00
CA ASP A 36 26.06 5.04 3.40
C ASP A 36 24.66 4.68 3.94
N SER A 37 24.62 3.69 4.83
CA SER A 37 23.39 3.19 5.45
C SER A 37 22.32 2.66 4.48
N ALA A 38 22.65 2.41 3.21
CA ALA A 38 21.75 1.69 2.31
C ALA A 38 21.53 0.24 2.82
N LEU A 39 20.30 -0.29 2.66
CA LEU A 39 19.98 -1.67 3.04
C LEU A 39 20.78 -2.70 2.27
N SER A 40 20.93 -2.45 0.98
CA SER A 40 21.73 -3.32 0.12
C SER A 40 22.39 -2.51 -0.98
N TYR A 41 23.48 -3.07 -1.49
CA TYR A 41 24.13 -2.58 -2.70
C TYR A 41 24.62 -3.75 -3.54
N PHE A 42 24.73 -3.52 -4.83
CA PHE A 42 25.34 -4.43 -5.79
C PHE A 42 26.32 -3.63 -6.65
N SER A 43 27.61 -3.99 -6.56
CA SER A 43 28.63 -3.45 -7.46
C SER A 43 28.73 -4.38 -8.65
N CYS A 44 28.42 -3.86 -9.83
CA CYS A 44 28.31 -4.66 -11.03
C CYS A 44 29.34 -4.24 -12.09
N GLU A 45 29.82 -5.19 -12.85
CA GLU A 45 30.52 -4.96 -14.10
C GLU A 45 29.52 -5.03 -15.26
N LYS A 46 29.43 -3.97 -16.05
CA LYS A 46 28.46 -3.88 -17.15
C LYS A 46 28.76 -4.95 -18.21
N THR A 47 27.79 -5.81 -18.49
CA THR A 47 27.88 -6.86 -19.52
C THR A 47 27.10 -6.53 -20.77
N ASN A 48 25.99 -5.79 -20.66
CA ASN A 48 25.20 -5.34 -21.81
C ASN A 48 24.59 -3.97 -21.54
N PHE A 49 24.31 -3.27 -22.64
CA PHE A 49 23.63 -1.96 -22.64
C PHE A 49 22.73 -1.88 -23.88
N GLN A 50 21.49 -1.53 -23.68
CA GLN A 50 20.50 -1.39 -24.75
C GLN A 50 19.72 -0.10 -24.55
N GLU A 51 19.67 0.74 -25.57
CA GLU A 51 18.78 1.90 -25.61
C GLU A 51 17.32 1.44 -25.77
N ALA A 52 16.41 2.05 -25.02
CA ALA A 52 14.98 1.73 -24.99
C ALA A 52 14.17 3.03 -24.89
N GLY A 53 14.06 3.78 -25.99
CA GLY A 53 13.39 5.08 -26.05
C GLY A 53 14.15 6.15 -25.27
N ASP A 54 13.49 6.73 -24.26
CA ASP A 54 14.08 7.72 -23.34
C ASP A 54 14.80 7.07 -22.13
N HIS A 55 14.90 5.74 -22.14
CA HIS A 55 15.54 4.93 -21.10
C HIS A 55 16.68 4.08 -21.67
N ALA A 56 17.48 3.51 -20.77
CA ALA A 56 18.48 2.52 -21.09
C ALA A 56 18.32 1.29 -20.19
N ILE A 57 18.43 0.09 -20.78
CA ILE A 57 18.51 -1.17 -20.06
C ILE A 57 19.97 -1.51 -19.88
N ILE A 58 20.42 -1.65 -18.64
CA ILE A 58 21.80 -2.02 -18.28
C ILE A 58 21.79 -3.37 -17.61
N ILE A 59 22.53 -4.33 -18.15
CA ILE A 59 22.73 -5.64 -17.55
C ILE A 59 24.17 -5.71 -17.05
N GLY A 60 24.35 -6.15 -15.80
CA GLY A 60 25.64 -6.24 -15.16
C GLY A 60 25.83 -7.54 -14.40
N SER A 61 27.08 -8.07 -14.41
CA SER A 61 27.49 -9.17 -13.56
C SER A 61 27.86 -8.64 -12.18
N ILE A 62 27.25 -9.16 -11.13
CA ILE A 62 27.52 -8.78 -9.73
C ILE A 62 28.94 -9.22 -9.37
N LYS A 63 29.76 -8.29 -8.88
CA LYS A 63 31.13 -8.52 -8.42
C LYS A 63 31.28 -8.38 -6.91
N ASP A 64 30.45 -7.55 -6.29
CA ASP A 64 30.43 -7.33 -4.86
C ASP A 64 29.03 -6.90 -4.44
N PHE A 65 28.60 -7.26 -3.24
CA PHE A 65 27.31 -6.88 -2.69
C PHE A 65 27.36 -6.80 -1.17
N GLY A 66 26.42 -6.09 -0.60
CA GLY A 66 26.21 -6.07 0.85
C GLY A 66 24.75 -5.93 1.18
N ILE A 67 24.36 -6.50 2.32
CA ILE A 67 23.01 -6.48 2.87
C ILE A 67 23.09 -6.06 4.32
N ARG A 68 22.12 -5.28 4.79
CA ARG A 68 21.91 -4.87 6.18
C ARG A 68 20.46 -5.10 6.58
N ASP A 69 20.26 -5.32 7.86
CA ASP A 69 18.91 -5.37 8.42
C ASP A 69 18.27 -3.99 8.39
N GLY A 70 16.96 -3.95 8.15
CA GLY A 70 16.16 -2.74 8.13
C GLY A 70 14.92 -2.84 7.25
N LYS A 71 14.13 -1.77 7.26
CA LYS A 71 12.93 -1.68 6.44
C LYS A 71 13.25 -0.98 5.11
N PRO A 72 12.86 -1.56 3.96
CA PRO A 72 13.09 -0.94 2.66
C PRO A 72 12.19 0.27 2.42
N LEU A 73 12.69 1.20 1.62
CA LEU A 73 11.92 2.31 1.07
C LEU A 73 11.24 1.86 -0.22
N GLY A 74 9.92 1.94 -0.28
CA GLY A 74 9.13 1.73 -1.48
C GLY A 74 8.79 3.05 -2.16
N TYR A 75 8.46 2.99 -3.45
CA TYR A 75 7.96 4.12 -4.23
C TYR A 75 6.75 3.67 -5.05
N PHE A 76 5.64 4.39 -4.92
CA PHE A 76 4.42 4.10 -5.66
C PHE A 76 3.60 5.38 -5.81
N ASP A 77 3.02 5.58 -6.98
CA ASP A 77 2.10 6.68 -7.30
C ASP A 77 2.65 8.08 -6.93
N GLY A 78 3.93 8.32 -7.23
CA GLY A 78 4.55 9.62 -7.00
C GLY A 78 5.09 9.84 -5.58
N ASP A 79 4.86 8.92 -4.64
CA ASP A 79 5.33 9.07 -3.26
C ASP A 79 6.13 7.88 -2.73
N TYR A 80 6.96 8.14 -1.72
CA TYR A 80 7.72 7.13 -1.03
C TYR A 80 6.95 6.56 0.15
N PHE A 81 7.02 5.25 0.35
CA PHE A 81 6.42 4.55 1.49
C PHE A 81 7.40 3.55 2.12
N SER A 82 7.14 3.16 3.35
CA SER A 82 7.92 2.16 4.07
C SER A 82 7.28 0.78 3.92
N ILE A 83 8.00 -0.16 3.33
CA ILE A 83 7.56 -1.57 3.25
C ILE A 83 7.71 -2.19 4.64
N GLY A 84 6.61 -2.72 5.19
CA GLY A 84 6.53 -3.23 6.57
C GLY A 84 6.04 -2.19 7.59
N PHE A 85 5.77 -0.93 7.17
CA PHE A 85 5.02 0.03 7.96
C PHE A 85 3.63 -0.52 8.31
N GLU A 86 3.03 -1.28 7.41
CA GLU A 86 1.78 -2.02 7.59
C GLU A 86 1.78 -2.85 8.88
N LYS A 87 2.79 -3.69 9.09
CA LYS A 87 2.86 -4.53 10.28
C LYS A 87 3.02 -3.69 11.55
N SER A 88 3.82 -2.63 11.49
CA SER A 88 4.00 -1.72 12.63
C SER A 88 2.73 -0.92 12.92
N LEU A 89 1.99 -0.47 11.89
CA LEU A 89 0.69 0.18 12.05
C LEU A 89 -0.35 -0.80 12.61
N ILE A 90 -0.40 -2.03 12.08
CA ILE A 90 -1.29 -3.06 12.60
C ILE A 90 -0.96 -3.38 14.06
N ASP A 91 0.30 -3.48 14.43
CA ASP A 91 0.74 -3.74 15.80
C ASP A 91 0.44 -2.54 16.73
N MET A 92 0.63 -1.30 16.26
CA MET A 92 0.26 -0.08 17.02
C MET A 92 -1.25 0.04 17.18
N VAL A 93 -1.99 -0.29 16.15
CA VAL A 93 -3.43 -0.14 16.02
C VAL A 93 -4.19 -1.29 16.69
N ASN A 94 -3.63 -2.51 16.77
CA ASN A 94 -4.17 -3.60 17.58
C ASN A 94 -4.19 -3.27 19.08
N ASN A 95 -3.42 -2.28 19.51
CA ASN A 95 -3.43 -1.75 20.86
C ASN A 95 -4.37 -0.54 21.04
N ASP A 96 -4.94 -0.01 19.95
CA ASP A 96 -5.90 1.10 19.99
C ASP A 96 -7.33 0.57 19.85
N SER A 97 -8.13 0.74 20.90
CA SER A 97 -9.53 0.31 20.98
C SER A 97 -10.45 0.97 19.91
N ASN A 98 -9.95 1.93 19.13
CA ASN A 98 -10.74 2.69 18.16
C ASN A 98 -10.33 2.45 16.70
N THR A 99 -9.79 1.27 16.41
CA THR A 99 -9.44 0.88 15.04
C THR A 99 -10.47 -0.04 14.43
N HIS A 100 -10.85 0.25 13.20
CA HIS A 100 -11.75 -0.58 12.40
C HIS A 100 -11.05 -1.16 11.19
N PHE A 101 -11.40 -2.39 10.87
CA PHE A 101 -10.90 -3.10 9.70
C PHE A 101 -11.99 -3.15 8.63
N GLY A 102 -11.64 -2.89 7.39
CA GLY A 102 -12.54 -2.94 6.24
C GLY A 102 -11.92 -3.70 5.07
N ALA A 103 -12.74 -3.96 4.06
CA ALA A 103 -12.30 -4.63 2.84
C ALA A 103 -12.86 -3.97 1.58
N ILE A 104 -12.03 -3.85 0.56
CA ILE A 104 -12.43 -3.65 -0.83
C ILE A 104 -12.45 -5.02 -1.48
N LEU A 105 -13.64 -5.56 -1.72
CA LEU A 105 -13.82 -6.88 -2.30
C LEU A 105 -14.22 -6.77 -3.77
N GLU A 106 -13.38 -7.33 -4.64
CA GLU A 106 -13.56 -7.30 -6.09
C GLU A 106 -13.89 -8.69 -6.67
N ASN A 107 -14.79 -8.73 -7.64
CA ASN A 107 -15.04 -9.86 -8.52
C ASN A 107 -15.30 -9.38 -9.95
N LYS A 108 -14.43 -9.71 -10.90
CA LYS A 108 -14.57 -9.36 -12.33
C LYS A 108 -14.92 -7.88 -12.57
N LYS A 109 -14.11 -6.98 -11.99
CA LYS A 109 -14.30 -5.52 -12.01
C LYS A 109 -15.54 -5.01 -11.28
N ARG A 110 -16.20 -5.83 -10.50
CA ARG A 110 -17.33 -5.41 -9.66
C ARG A 110 -16.90 -5.34 -8.21
N ILE A 111 -17.17 -4.21 -7.57
CA ILE A 111 -16.86 -3.95 -6.17
C ILE A 111 -18.10 -4.16 -5.32
N LEU A 112 -17.92 -4.83 -4.19
CA LEU A 112 -18.98 -5.12 -3.23
C LEU A 112 -19.13 -3.98 -2.22
N PHE A 113 -20.35 -3.54 -2.04
CA PHE A 113 -20.76 -2.56 -1.02
C PHE A 113 -21.86 -3.13 -0.13
N ILE A 114 -21.98 -2.56 1.05
CA ILE A 114 -23.10 -2.75 1.98
C ILE A 114 -24.04 -1.57 1.81
N VAL A 115 -25.33 -1.85 1.75
CA VAL A 115 -26.40 -0.88 1.62
C VAL A 115 -27.09 -0.74 2.98
N ASP A 116 -27.24 0.49 3.46
CA ASP A 116 -28.04 0.79 4.65
C ASP A 116 -29.54 1.00 4.32
N LYS A 117 -30.35 1.30 5.34
CA LYS A 117 -31.79 1.53 5.21
C LYS A 117 -32.13 2.74 4.33
N ASP A 118 -31.25 3.72 4.27
CA ASP A 118 -31.39 4.95 3.50
C ASP A 118 -30.78 4.84 2.10
N ARG A 119 -30.39 3.62 1.69
CA ARG A 119 -29.72 3.30 0.43
C ARG A 119 -28.33 3.94 0.26
N ASN A 120 -27.70 4.32 1.37
CA ASN A 120 -26.30 4.74 1.33
C ASN A 120 -25.38 3.53 1.21
N LEU A 121 -24.19 3.78 0.66
CA LEU A 121 -23.17 2.76 0.44
C LEU A 121 -22.03 2.91 1.44
N THR A 122 -21.55 1.78 1.90
CA THR A 122 -20.29 1.67 2.65
C THR A 122 -19.57 0.39 2.27
N LEU A 123 -18.24 0.38 2.38
CA LEU A 123 -17.48 -0.87 2.24
C LEU A 123 -17.71 -1.78 3.46
N PRO A 124 -17.58 -3.10 3.32
CA PRO A 124 -17.64 -4.02 4.46
C PRO A 124 -16.59 -3.64 5.52
N LYS A 125 -17.02 -3.58 6.78
CA LYS A 125 -16.15 -3.22 7.93
C LYS A 125 -16.42 -4.11 9.14
N SER A 126 -15.43 -4.28 10.00
CA SER A 126 -15.59 -4.94 11.30
C SER A 126 -16.65 -4.24 12.15
N LEU A 127 -17.42 -5.01 12.88
CA LEU A 127 -18.44 -4.47 13.77
C LEU A 127 -17.81 -3.81 15.00
N ASN A 128 -18.52 -2.88 15.63
CA ASN A 128 -18.07 -2.19 16.85
C ASN A 128 -17.79 -3.15 18.02
N SER A 129 -18.44 -4.31 18.04
CA SER A 129 -18.24 -5.35 19.04
C SER A 129 -16.94 -6.14 18.87
N GLN A 130 -16.36 -6.12 17.69
CA GLN A 130 -15.12 -6.86 17.37
C GLN A 130 -14.31 -6.10 16.33
N LYS A 131 -13.58 -5.07 16.79
CA LYS A 131 -12.81 -4.12 15.98
C LYS A 131 -11.41 -4.67 15.66
N ASN A 132 -11.32 -5.83 15.01
CA ASN A 132 -10.06 -6.45 14.58
C ASN A 132 -10.26 -7.19 13.25
N LEU A 133 -9.19 -7.77 12.71
CA LEU A 133 -9.24 -8.49 11.44
C LEU A 133 -10.17 -9.70 11.51
N GLU A 134 -10.16 -10.44 12.63
CA GLU A 134 -11.06 -11.56 12.85
C GLU A 134 -12.53 -11.13 12.83
N GLY A 135 -12.84 -9.96 13.43
CA GLY A 135 -14.18 -9.36 13.37
C GLY A 135 -14.62 -9.00 11.96
N LEU A 136 -13.70 -8.50 11.12
CA LEU A 136 -13.97 -8.28 9.70
C LEU A 136 -14.26 -9.62 8.99
N GLU A 137 -13.43 -10.64 9.18
CA GLU A 137 -13.63 -11.94 8.56
C GLU A 137 -14.96 -12.59 9.00
N ASN A 138 -15.30 -12.52 10.29
CA ASN A 138 -16.56 -13.02 10.82
C ASN A 138 -17.76 -12.27 10.21
N TYR A 139 -17.66 -10.95 10.08
CA TYR A 139 -18.67 -10.16 9.40
C TYR A 139 -18.83 -10.58 7.93
N LEU A 140 -17.74 -10.73 7.19
CA LEU A 140 -17.77 -11.16 5.78
C LEU A 140 -18.39 -12.57 5.62
N LYS A 141 -18.10 -13.49 6.53
CA LYS A 141 -18.75 -14.81 6.58
C LYS A 141 -20.25 -14.68 6.78
N SER A 142 -20.70 -13.78 7.64
CA SER A 142 -22.14 -13.53 7.91
C SER A 142 -22.89 -12.96 6.71
N LEU A 143 -22.20 -12.37 5.75
CA LEU A 143 -22.76 -11.91 4.48
C LEU A 143 -22.99 -13.02 3.46
N ASN A 144 -22.70 -14.27 3.82
CA ASN A 144 -22.82 -15.45 2.94
C ASN A 144 -21.91 -15.38 1.70
N LEU A 145 -20.71 -14.84 1.90
CA LEU A 145 -19.69 -14.69 0.85
C LEU A 145 -18.54 -15.67 1.06
N LYS A 146 -17.99 -16.17 -0.04
CA LYS A 146 -16.64 -16.74 -0.05
C LYS A 146 -15.68 -15.60 -0.41
N PHE A 147 -14.65 -15.40 0.38
CA PHE A 147 -13.70 -14.32 0.18
C PHE A 147 -12.27 -14.76 0.45
N LYS A 148 -11.33 -13.99 -0.06
CA LYS A 148 -9.91 -14.06 0.26
C LYS A 148 -9.39 -12.63 0.34
N LEU A 149 -8.81 -12.25 1.46
CA LEU A 149 -8.08 -11.00 1.61
C LEU A 149 -6.67 -11.20 1.06
N ASP A 150 -6.21 -10.28 0.20
CA ASP A 150 -4.94 -10.41 -0.51
C ASP A 150 -3.84 -9.53 0.11
N PHE A 151 -4.06 -8.22 0.23
CA PHE A 151 -3.06 -7.28 0.77
C PHE A 151 -3.72 -6.07 1.44
N LEU A 152 -2.93 -5.37 2.25
CA LEU A 152 -3.33 -4.10 2.83
C LEU A 152 -3.36 -3.04 1.74
N TYR A 153 -4.51 -2.42 1.54
CA TYR A 153 -4.71 -1.40 0.52
C TYR A 153 -4.54 0.02 1.06
N SER A 154 -5.13 0.33 2.20
CA SER A 154 -5.12 1.69 2.74
C SER A 154 -5.21 1.72 4.25
N VAL A 155 -4.52 2.69 4.85
CA VAL A 155 -4.65 3.04 6.27
C VAL A 155 -4.84 4.53 6.36
N TYR A 156 -5.86 4.99 7.08
CA TYR A 156 -6.09 6.41 7.32
C TYR A 156 -6.78 6.66 8.66
N GLU A 157 -6.67 7.89 9.13
CA GLU A 157 -7.42 8.40 10.28
C GLU A 157 -8.76 8.98 9.81
N ASP A 158 -9.85 8.45 10.33
CA ASP A 158 -11.18 9.05 10.18
C ASP A 158 -11.35 10.11 11.28
N LYS A 159 -11.06 11.36 10.93
CA LYS A 159 -11.09 12.49 11.86
C LYS A 159 -12.49 12.79 12.38
N GLU A 160 -13.54 12.48 11.61
CA GLU A 160 -14.94 12.69 12.02
C GLU A 160 -15.33 11.72 13.14
N LYS A 161 -14.77 10.50 13.12
CA LYS A 161 -15.05 9.45 14.11
C LYS A 161 -13.94 9.26 15.14
N ASN A 162 -12.85 10.01 15.02
CA ASN A 162 -11.65 9.85 15.82
C ASN A 162 -11.23 8.38 15.90
N SER A 163 -11.12 7.73 14.74
CA SER A 163 -10.83 6.31 14.62
C SER A 163 -9.84 6.05 13.49
N HIS A 164 -9.06 4.98 13.64
CA HIS A 164 -8.20 4.49 12.57
C HIS A 164 -8.92 3.47 11.70
N MET A 165 -8.71 3.55 10.41
CA MET A 165 -9.32 2.66 9.42
C MET A 165 -8.23 1.92 8.67
N ILE A 166 -8.34 0.60 8.62
CA ILE A 166 -7.44 -0.28 7.86
C ILE A 166 -8.27 -1.02 6.81
N PHE A 167 -7.96 -0.82 5.54
CA PHE A 167 -8.66 -1.49 4.45
C PHE A 167 -7.76 -2.51 3.76
N TYR A 168 -8.25 -3.73 3.61
CA TYR A 168 -7.66 -4.78 2.80
C TYR A 168 -8.29 -4.82 1.42
N HIS A 169 -7.47 -5.08 0.41
CA HIS A 169 -7.97 -5.56 -0.87
C HIS A 169 -8.20 -7.07 -0.81
N GLY A 170 -9.22 -7.54 -1.50
CA GLY A 170 -9.49 -8.96 -1.60
C GLY A 170 -10.45 -9.31 -2.73
N LYS A 171 -10.67 -10.59 -2.88
CA LYS A 171 -11.59 -11.16 -3.86
C LYS A 171 -12.77 -11.81 -3.17
N PHE A 172 -13.92 -11.81 -3.83
CA PHE A 172 -15.09 -12.51 -3.33
C PHE A 172 -15.78 -13.33 -4.43
N SER A 173 -16.61 -14.27 -3.99
CA SER A 173 -17.56 -14.99 -4.83
C SER A 173 -18.82 -15.31 -4.03
N GLY A 174 -19.92 -15.58 -4.75
CA GLY A 174 -21.24 -15.72 -4.16
C GLY A 174 -22.08 -14.45 -4.37
N ASN A 175 -23.35 -14.54 -4.00
CA ASN A 175 -24.32 -13.45 -4.25
C ASN A 175 -24.51 -12.53 -3.05
N GLY A 176 -23.86 -12.85 -1.92
CA GLY A 176 -24.06 -12.11 -0.69
C GLY A 176 -25.47 -12.24 -0.10
N ASN A 177 -25.80 -11.37 0.84
CA ASN A 177 -27.15 -11.30 1.43
C ASN A 177 -27.90 -10.05 0.93
N ILE A 178 -29.10 -9.81 1.44
CA ILE A 178 -29.98 -8.70 1.03
C ILE A 178 -29.38 -7.29 1.26
N THR A 179 -28.36 -7.17 2.11
CA THR A 179 -27.70 -5.89 2.38
C THR A 179 -26.50 -5.64 1.48
N THR A 180 -26.17 -6.57 0.58
CA THR A 180 -25.02 -6.45 -0.30
C THR A 180 -25.44 -6.02 -1.71
N VAL A 181 -24.62 -5.17 -2.33
CA VAL A 181 -24.77 -4.76 -3.73
C VAL A 181 -23.40 -4.68 -4.38
N THR A 182 -23.35 -4.88 -5.69
CA THR A 182 -22.10 -4.75 -6.44
C THR A 182 -22.26 -3.75 -7.59
N PHE A 183 -21.26 -2.91 -7.78
CA PHE A 183 -21.17 -1.98 -8.91
C PHE A 183 -19.95 -2.30 -9.76
N ASP A 184 -20.05 -2.09 -11.08
CA ASP A 184 -18.86 -2.04 -11.92
C ASP A 184 -17.94 -0.91 -11.43
N ILE A 185 -16.64 -1.13 -11.49
CA ILE A 185 -15.65 -0.15 -10.98
C ILE A 185 -15.79 1.21 -11.66
N ASN A 186 -16.24 1.26 -12.92
CA ASN A 186 -16.48 2.49 -13.68
C ASN A 186 -17.85 3.15 -13.39
N GLU A 187 -18.75 2.46 -12.68
CA GLU A 187 -20.14 2.89 -12.45
C GLU A 187 -20.47 3.04 -10.97
N ILE A 188 -19.47 3.19 -10.10
CA ILE A 188 -19.67 3.36 -8.67
C ILE A 188 -20.38 4.70 -8.40
N PRO A 189 -21.56 4.72 -7.76
CA PRO A 189 -22.26 5.95 -7.41
C PRO A 189 -21.62 6.59 -6.16
N TYR A 190 -20.51 7.29 -6.35
CA TYR A 190 -19.68 7.85 -5.28
C TYR A 190 -20.44 8.82 -4.34
N GLU A 191 -21.48 9.50 -4.85
CA GLU A 191 -22.33 10.39 -4.06
C GLU A 191 -23.11 9.65 -2.96
N LYS A 192 -23.35 8.35 -3.13
CA LYS A 192 -23.99 7.49 -2.13
C LYS A 192 -23.05 6.98 -1.05
N ILE A 193 -21.74 7.13 -1.21
CA ILE A 193 -20.77 6.81 -0.17
C ILE A 193 -20.68 7.99 0.79
N ILE A 194 -21.32 7.89 1.97
CA ILE A 194 -21.44 9.01 2.91
C ILE A 194 -20.09 9.42 3.49
N ASN A 195 -19.29 8.43 3.95
CA ASN A 195 -18.00 8.72 4.57
C ASN A 195 -17.04 9.32 3.53
N ASN A 196 -16.58 10.55 3.77
CA ASN A 196 -15.78 11.31 2.83
C ASN A 196 -14.40 10.70 2.59
N ALA A 197 -13.77 10.13 3.63
CA ALA A 197 -12.47 9.47 3.51
C ALA A 197 -12.59 8.18 2.69
N GLU A 198 -13.61 7.37 2.94
CA GLU A 198 -13.93 6.17 2.16
C GLU A 198 -14.24 6.49 0.70
N ARG A 199 -15.04 7.55 0.45
CA ARG A 199 -15.32 8.05 -0.90
C ARG A 199 -14.05 8.48 -1.63
N THR A 200 -13.17 9.20 -0.95
CA THR A 200 -11.89 9.67 -1.51
C THR A 200 -10.97 8.49 -1.81
N MET A 201 -10.90 7.52 -0.91
CA MET A 201 -10.14 6.28 -1.11
C MET A 201 -10.65 5.52 -2.34
N MET A 202 -11.97 5.35 -2.47
CA MET A 202 -12.57 4.64 -3.61
C MET A 202 -12.38 5.36 -4.94
N LYS A 203 -12.36 6.69 -4.97
CA LYS A 203 -12.03 7.46 -6.19
C LYS A 203 -10.60 7.27 -6.67
N ARG A 204 -9.68 6.81 -5.80
CA ARG A 204 -8.27 6.52 -6.13
C ARG A 204 -8.04 5.03 -6.42
N TYR A 205 -9.07 4.22 -6.33
CA TYR A 205 -8.98 2.76 -6.48
C TYR A 205 -8.83 2.31 -7.95
N HIS A 206 -8.88 3.20 -8.91
CA HIS A 206 -8.77 2.91 -10.36
C HIS A 206 -7.35 2.60 -10.81
#